data_2c8ff47ab89ea81ae1cadc608d0dea2f
#
_entry.id   2c8ff47ab89ea81ae1cadc608d0dea2f
#
_cell.length_a   1.000
_cell.length_b   1.000
_cell.length_c   1.000
_cell.angle_alpha   90.00
_cell.angle_beta   90.00
_cell.angle_gamma   90.00
#
_symmetry.space_group_name_H-M   'P 1'
#
loop_
_entity.id
_entity.type
_entity.pdbx_description
1 polymer ?
#
loop_
_entity_poly.entity_id
_entity_poly.type
_entity_poly.pdbx_seq_one_letter_code
_entity_poly.pdbx_strand_id
1 'polypeptide(L)'
;MKFAIIAAGEGSRLAQEGVEEPKPLVSVCDQPMIERLMRIFVDCGASEIVVIINEQSTSVHRYLKKLDLPVPLKIIVKTTPSSMHSLHALSPYLRGERFCLTTVDTIFREEEFKKYIRHFERVKDIDGCMAVTPYVDDEKPLWVGVKEQTGAEGESLIDQQGYRCKPLITGFHDQCEGDDHLISGGIYCLGDKALDVLDHCMEQGMSRMRNFQRQLVAEGLRLEAYPIDKILDVDHKEDIAKARKFLLPLEGKIIDGIMRDSSFSPNCVNSDAAIFNAVSEQLKALGATVYPCREYSNDEQVSHFTKPEEYSEFMNTVWFVNDVAGYFSMARSNNALKMLEVAMVDGLPGLNTPVGVMNCVRSEMTSLLMEDGIPMPKSKIVESFDGLGDWDIYPCWLKRGNACAQQKEDTCYVETREEAEKVLQSFDKRNISPVVLNEHLKGDLVKFYGVEGTDFFYWFYPSKCGHRSKFGLEVINGDAQGIPFVVEDLKKTADRAATVLETPIYGGDCIIAEDGSFRIIDFNDWPSFAPCRDTAAYYIAKRLCMEFEKHPFIEGVTDFEKAE
;
A
#
# COMPACT_ATOMS: atom_id res chain seq x y z
N MET A 1 12.41 4.55 -20.36
CA MET A 1 12.35 6.01 -20.07
C MET A 1 13.67 6.47 -19.48
N LYS A 2 14.16 7.68 -19.81
CA LYS A 2 15.37 8.26 -19.22
C LYS A 2 15.11 8.89 -17.86
N PHE A 3 16.13 8.94 -17.00
CA PHE A 3 16.05 9.61 -15.71
C PHE A 3 17.17 10.65 -15.60
N ALA A 4 16.86 11.82 -15.04
CA ALA A 4 17.78 12.92 -14.94
C ALA A 4 17.91 13.43 -13.49
N ILE A 5 19.13 13.76 -13.07
CA ILE A 5 19.43 14.28 -11.73
C ILE A 5 20.12 15.62 -11.85
N ILE A 6 19.58 16.65 -11.20
CA ILE A 6 20.25 17.93 -11.00
C ILE A 6 21.04 17.86 -9.68
N ALA A 7 22.36 17.82 -9.78
CA ALA A 7 23.28 17.76 -8.66
C ALA A 7 24.40 18.84 -8.78
N ALA A 8 24.11 19.93 -9.50
CA ALA A 8 25.06 21.01 -9.75
C ALA A 8 25.01 22.16 -8.72
N GLY A 9 24.17 22.03 -7.67
CA GLY A 9 24.09 22.98 -6.57
C GLY A 9 25.36 22.97 -5.70
N GLU A 10 25.69 24.11 -5.09
CA GLU A 10 26.91 24.26 -4.25
C GLU A 10 26.79 23.59 -2.88
N GLY A 11 25.55 23.34 -2.39
CA GLY A 11 25.33 22.77 -1.05
C GLY A 11 25.85 23.65 0.10
N SER A 12 25.89 24.97 -0.11
CA SER A 12 26.55 25.93 0.79
C SER A 12 25.95 25.95 2.21
N ARG A 13 24.66 25.69 2.39
CA ARG A 13 24.00 25.64 3.70
C ARG A 13 24.56 24.48 4.55
N LEU A 14 24.56 23.28 4.02
CA LEU A 14 25.11 22.09 4.70
C LEU A 14 26.57 22.28 5.08
N ALA A 15 27.39 22.85 4.17
CA ALA A 15 28.80 23.15 4.41
C ALA A 15 28.99 24.19 5.52
N GLN A 16 28.14 25.24 5.59
CA GLN A 16 28.15 26.24 6.66
C GLN A 16 27.78 25.64 8.03
N GLU A 17 26.96 24.59 8.05
CA GLU A 17 26.53 23.86 9.26
C GLU A 17 27.50 22.71 9.64
N GLY A 18 28.68 22.63 8.98
CA GLY A 18 29.77 21.71 9.33
C GLY A 18 29.61 20.31 8.73
N VAL A 19 28.83 20.14 7.66
CA VAL A 19 28.82 18.91 6.88
C VAL A 19 29.97 18.97 5.90
N GLU A 20 30.92 18.04 6.02
CA GLU A 20 32.17 18.05 5.22
C GLU A 20 31.98 17.49 3.81
N GLU A 21 31.03 16.55 3.64
CA GLU A 21 30.74 15.92 2.37
C GLU A 21 29.99 16.88 1.43
N PRO A 22 30.32 16.86 0.12
CA PRO A 22 29.46 17.53 -0.87
C PRO A 22 28.05 17.00 -0.84
N LYS A 23 27.06 17.90 -0.98
CA LYS A 23 25.62 17.57 -0.87
C LYS A 23 25.21 16.27 -1.57
N PRO A 24 25.65 15.94 -2.81
CA PRO A 24 25.28 14.67 -3.44
C PRO A 24 25.85 13.41 -2.74
N LEU A 25 26.92 13.54 -1.98
CA LEU A 25 27.56 12.44 -1.25
C LEU A 25 27.14 12.36 0.22
N VAL A 26 26.32 13.30 0.70
CA VAL A 26 25.74 13.21 2.04
C VAL A 26 24.95 11.92 2.15
N SER A 27 25.26 11.14 3.19
CA SER A 27 24.62 9.83 3.42
C SER A 27 23.35 9.99 4.23
N VAL A 28 22.28 9.36 3.73
CA VAL A 28 21.03 9.13 4.46
C VAL A 28 20.83 7.63 4.56
N CYS A 29 20.66 7.10 5.77
CA CYS A 29 20.61 5.65 6.02
C CYS A 29 21.83 4.90 5.44
N ASP A 30 23.02 5.43 5.69
CA ASP A 30 24.33 4.88 5.30
C ASP A 30 24.55 4.77 3.77
N GLN A 31 23.72 5.45 2.97
CA GLN A 31 23.86 5.50 1.53
C GLN A 31 23.89 6.95 1.02
N PRO A 32 24.86 7.34 0.15
CA PRO A 32 24.89 8.66 -0.48
C PRO A 32 23.59 8.95 -1.25
N MET A 33 23.04 10.16 -1.10
CA MET A 33 21.76 10.54 -1.72
C MET A 33 21.77 10.33 -3.24
N ILE A 34 22.86 10.66 -3.92
CA ILE A 34 22.96 10.47 -5.38
C ILE A 34 22.93 8.99 -5.78
N GLU A 35 23.59 8.12 -5.03
CA GLU A 35 23.56 6.67 -5.28
C GLU A 35 22.18 6.09 -5.01
N ARG A 36 21.55 6.49 -3.90
CA ARG A 36 20.19 6.08 -3.57
C ARG A 36 19.22 6.37 -4.72
N LEU A 37 19.23 7.59 -5.25
CA LEU A 37 18.38 7.96 -6.39
C LEU A 37 18.67 7.10 -7.63
N MET A 38 19.94 6.91 -7.97
CA MET A 38 20.32 6.11 -9.15
C MET A 38 19.86 4.66 -9.04
N ARG A 39 19.96 4.04 -7.86
CA ARG A 39 19.48 2.66 -7.64
C ARG A 39 17.96 2.58 -7.78
N ILE A 40 17.23 3.53 -7.20
CA ILE A 40 15.76 3.63 -7.37
C ILE A 40 15.39 3.76 -8.86
N PHE A 41 16.13 4.56 -9.63
CA PHE A 41 15.89 4.73 -11.07
C PHE A 41 16.14 3.44 -11.85
N VAL A 42 17.20 2.70 -11.51
CA VAL A 42 17.44 1.36 -12.08
C VAL A 42 16.26 0.43 -11.79
N ASP A 43 15.77 0.41 -10.57
CA ASP A 43 14.63 -0.42 -10.16
C ASP A 43 13.30 0.01 -10.83
N CYS A 44 13.21 1.28 -11.24
CA CYS A 44 12.11 1.78 -12.07
C CYS A 44 12.29 1.52 -13.57
N GLY A 45 13.31 0.77 -13.98
CA GLY A 45 13.53 0.41 -15.39
C GLY A 45 14.13 1.56 -16.23
N ALA A 46 15.03 2.34 -15.66
CA ALA A 46 15.75 3.38 -16.40
C ALA A 46 16.42 2.83 -17.65
N SER A 47 16.23 3.47 -18.82
CA SER A 47 16.96 3.17 -20.04
C SER A 47 18.36 3.81 -20.04
N GLU A 48 18.49 4.98 -19.40
CA GLU A 48 19.72 5.75 -19.20
C GLU A 48 19.52 6.70 -18.01
N ILE A 49 20.58 6.95 -17.25
CA ILE A 49 20.61 7.98 -16.22
C ILE A 49 21.52 9.11 -16.67
N VAL A 50 21.04 10.35 -16.63
CA VAL A 50 21.78 11.55 -16.99
C VAL A 50 21.90 12.44 -15.76
N VAL A 51 23.12 12.78 -15.35
CA VAL A 51 23.35 13.61 -14.17
C VAL A 51 24.21 14.83 -14.49
N ILE A 52 23.81 15.99 -13.96
CA ILE A 52 24.65 17.19 -14.01
C ILE A 52 25.23 17.50 -12.63
N ILE A 53 26.54 17.67 -12.59
CA ILE A 53 27.30 18.09 -11.40
C ILE A 53 28.06 19.37 -11.71
N ASN A 54 28.42 20.17 -10.70
CA ASN A 54 29.22 21.36 -10.90
C ASN A 54 30.69 21.02 -11.11
N GLU A 55 31.45 21.94 -11.71
CA GLU A 55 32.88 21.76 -12.07
C GLU A 55 33.77 21.56 -10.85
N GLN A 56 33.38 22.06 -9.68
CA GLN A 56 34.15 21.95 -8.44
C GLN A 56 33.95 20.61 -7.74
N SER A 57 32.90 19.85 -8.08
CA SER A 57 32.53 18.58 -7.44
C SER A 57 33.40 17.39 -7.90
N THR A 58 34.72 17.50 -7.76
CA THR A 58 35.68 16.46 -8.21
C THR A 58 35.52 15.13 -7.45
N SER A 59 35.14 15.16 -6.17
CA SER A 59 34.87 13.98 -5.35
C SER A 59 33.62 13.25 -5.84
N VAL A 60 32.53 13.98 -6.14
CA VAL A 60 31.28 13.43 -6.70
C VAL A 60 31.59 12.79 -8.07
N HIS A 61 32.31 13.48 -8.94
CA HIS A 61 32.69 12.93 -10.25
C HIS A 61 33.47 11.63 -10.13
N ARG A 62 34.44 11.58 -9.20
CA ARG A 62 35.24 10.36 -8.94
C ARG A 62 34.37 9.23 -8.39
N TYR A 63 33.43 9.55 -7.52
CA TYR A 63 32.49 8.59 -6.97
C TYR A 63 31.62 7.98 -8.07
N LEU A 64 30.95 8.82 -8.88
CA LEU A 64 30.09 8.39 -9.97
C LEU A 64 30.78 7.52 -11.01
N LYS A 65 32.06 7.80 -11.32
CA LYS A 65 32.87 6.97 -12.24
C LYS A 65 33.17 5.57 -11.71
N LYS A 66 33.10 5.35 -10.40
CA LYS A 66 33.33 4.05 -9.76
C LYS A 66 32.05 3.29 -9.50
N LEU A 67 30.91 3.97 -9.59
CA LEU A 67 29.63 3.37 -9.32
C LEU A 67 29.28 2.37 -10.42
N ASP A 68 29.04 1.13 -10.03
CA ASP A 68 28.61 0.07 -10.94
C ASP A 68 27.07 0.06 -11.03
N LEU A 69 26.56 0.40 -12.20
CA LEU A 69 25.11 0.43 -12.50
C LEU A 69 24.83 -0.45 -13.73
N PRO A 70 23.72 -1.19 -13.75
CA PRO A 70 23.35 -2.04 -14.89
C PRO A 70 22.82 -1.25 -16.11
N VAL A 71 22.79 0.09 -16.02
CA VAL A 71 22.31 1.01 -17.07
C VAL A 71 23.36 2.07 -17.39
N PRO A 72 23.37 2.63 -18.61
CA PRO A 72 24.28 3.71 -18.97
C PRO A 72 24.13 4.92 -18.04
N LEU A 73 25.26 5.46 -17.56
CA LEU A 73 25.34 6.69 -16.79
C LEU A 73 26.06 7.78 -17.60
N LYS A 74 25.36 8.87 -17.91
CA LYS A 74 25.90 10.05 -18.56
C LYS A 74 26.15 11.16 -17.53
N ILE A 75 27.40 11.56 -17.36
CA ILE A 75 27.79 12.62 -16.42
C ILE A 75 28.09 13.91 -17.20
N ILE A 76 27.39 14.98 -16.89
CA ILE A 76 27.60 16.33 -17.40
C ILE A 76 28.29 17.14 -16.29
N VAL A 77 29.46 17.71 -16.59
CA VAL A 77 30.21 18.56 -15.64
C VAL A 77 30.07 20.00 -16.12
N LYS A 78 29.23 20.79 -15.41
CA LYS A 78 29.00 22.18 -15.77
C LYS A 78 28.39 22.94 -14.59
N THR A 79 29.01 24.08 -14.25
CA THR A 79 28.43 25.04 -13.30
C THR A 79 27.34 25.84 -13.98
N THR A 80 26.17 25.96 -13.38
CA THR A 80 25.00 26.64 -13.95
C THR A 80 24.40 27.64 -12.96
N PRO A 81 23.78 28.74 -13.44
CA PRO A 81 23.22 29.77 -12.55
C PRO A 81 21.98 29.34 -11.76
N SER A 82 21.24 28.31 -12.22
CA SER A 82 20.05 27.80 -11.55
C SER A 82 19.70 26.37 -12.01
N SER A 83 18.79 25.72 -11.30
CA SER A 83 18.27 24.38 -11.65
C SER A 83 17.61 24.35 -13.06
N MET A 84 16.98 25.44 -13.51
CA MET A 84 16.44 25.55 -14.86
C MET A 84 17.56 25.53 -15.92
N HIS A 85 18.67 26.22 -15.68
CA HIS A 85 19.84 26.18 -16.57
C HIS A 85 20.52 24.79 -16.54
N SER A 86 20.48 24.11 -15.40
CA SER A 86 20.94 22.72 -15.30
C SER A 86 20.08 21.81 -16.18
N LEU A 87 18.74 21.93 -16.12
CA LEU A 87 17.84 21.16 -16.98
C LEU A 87 18.11 21.48 -18.47
N HIS A 88 18.31 22.75 -18.83
CA HIS A 88 18.66 23.10 -20.21
C HIS A 88 19.99 22.47 -20.66
N ALA A 89 20.99 22.37 -19.78
CA ALA A 89 22.23 21.66 -20.09
C ALA A 89 22.04 20.14 -20.27
N LEU A 90 21.03 19.55 -19.60
CA LEU A 90 20.66 18.14 -19.74
C LEU A 90 19.77 17.89 -20.97
N SER A 91 19.01 18.89 -21.46
CA SER A 91 17.96 18.74 -22.48
C SER A 91 18.43 18.04 -23.76
N PRO A 92 19.64 18.25 -24.31
CA PRO A 92 20.09 17.55 -25.52
C PRO A 92 20.17 16.03 -25.36
N TYR A 93 20.34 15.54 -24.12
CA TYR A 93 20.43 14.12 -23.80
C TYR A 93 19.09 13.50 -23.44
N LEU A 94 18.05 14.32 -23.20
CA LEU A 94 16.70 13.90 -22.78
C LEU A 94 15.71 13.86 -23.93
N ARG A 95 15.97 14.58 -25.03
CA ARG A 95 15.08 14.61 -26.20
C ARG A 95 14.87 13.24 -26.83
N GLY A 96 13.70 13.05 -27.44
CA GLY A 96 13.28 11.84 -28.15
C GLY A 96 12.63 10.79 -27.28
N GLU A 97 12.62 10.96 -25.97
CA GLU A 97 11.95 10.05 -25.02
C GLU A 97 11.25 10.83 -23.90
N ARG A 98 10.28 10.17 -23.25
CA ARG A 98 9.78 10.66 -21.96
C ARG A 98 10.87 10.48 -20.89
N PHE A 99 10.95 11.40 -19.96
CA PHE A 99 11.99 11.38 -18.91
C PHE A 99 11.42 11.78 -17.54
N CYS A 100 12.09 11.35 -16.47
CA CYS A 100 11.87 11.83 -15.13
C CYS A 100 13.05 12.66 -14.67
N LEU A 101 12.80 13.84 -14.12
CA LEU A 101 13.78 14.75 -13.56
C LEU A 101 13.54 14.94 -12.07
N THR A 102 14.63 14.93 -11.27
CA THR A 102 14.61 15.33 -9.86
C THR A 102 15.90 16.04 -9.47
N THR A 103 15.87 16.72 -8.32
CA THR A 103 17.08 17.21 -7.65
C THR A 103 17.68 16.14 -6.77
N VAL A 104 18.97 16.25 -6.45
CA VAL A 104 19.71 15.21 -5.72
C VAL A 104 19.32 15.09 -4.25
N ASP A 105 18.75 16.12 -3.69
CA ASP A 105 18.38 16.30 -2.29
C ASP A 105 16.98 15.84 -1.95
N THR A 106 16.20 15.46 -2.96
CA THR A 106 14.79 15.04 -2.78
C THR A 106 14.71 13.63 -2.20
N ILE A 107 14.09 13.49 -1.04
CA ILE A 107 13.90 12.22 -0.32
C ILE A 107 12.41 11.85 -0.36
N PHE A 108 12.13 10.65 -0.82
CA PHE A 108 10.80 10.06 -0.94
C PHE A 108 10.87 8.55 -0.68
N ARG A 109 9.72 7.92 -0.44
CA ARG A 109 9.62 6.46 -0.32
C ARG A 109 9.66 5.82 -1.70
N GLU A 110 10.49 4.80 -1.85
CA GLU A 110 10.76 4.14 -3.13
C GLU A 110 9.49 3.58 -3.79
N GLU A 111 8.63 2.91 -3.03
CA GLU A 111 7.41 2.31 -3.58
C GLU A 111 6.38 3.34 -4.06
N GLU A 112 6.32 4.53 -3.43
CA GLU A 112 5.48 5.63 -3.90
C GLU A 112 6.01 6.19 -5.22
N PHE A 113 7.32 6.32 -5.31
CA PHE A 113 7.98 6.75 -6.55
C PHE A 113 7.80 5.73 -7.68
N LYS A 114 7.95 4.43 -7.41
CA LYS A 114 7.69 3.36 -8.40
C LYS A 114 6.26 3.42 -8.94
N LYS A 115 5.26 3.71 -8.09
CA LYS A 115 3.87 3.90 -8.53
C LYS A 115 3.71 5.14 -9.42
N TYR A 116 4.33 6.24 -9.04
CA TYR A 116 4.33 7.48 -9.82
C TYR A 116 4.88 7.25 -11.24
N ILE A 117 6.03 6.57 -11.34
CA ILE A 117 6.64 6.24 -12.63
C ILE A 117 5.72 5.32 -13.46
N ARG A 118 5.17 4.25 -12.87
CA ARG A 118 4.24 3.35 -13.56
C ARG A 118 3.00 4.09 -14.05
N HIS A 119 2.46 5.02 -13.26
CA HIS A 119 1.33 5.86 -13.67
C HIS A 119 1.68 6.67 -14.92
N PHE A 120 2.80 7.41 -14.89
CA PHE A 120 3.24 8.20 -16.03
C PHE A 120 3.52 7.35 -17.27
N GLU A 121 4.13 6.17 -17.12
CA GLU A 121 4.35 5.26 -18.25
C GLU A 121 3.04 4.73 -18.85
N ARG A 122 2.02 4.52 -18.04
CA ARG A 122 0.70 4.04 -18.44
C ARG A 122 -0.09 5.10 -19.20
N VAL A 123 -0.20 6.31 -18.67
CA VAL A 123 -1.00 7.40 -19.23
C VAL A 123 -0.24 8.06 -20.39
N LYS A 124 -0.85 8.06 -21.60
CA LYS A 124 -0.18 8.54 -22.82
C LYS A 124 -0.68 9.89 -23.32
N ASP A 125 -1.86 10.31 -22.92
CA ASP A 125 -2.54 11.51 -23.39
C ASP A 125 -2.27 12.76 -22.54
N ILE A 126 -1.17 12.75 -21.77
CA ILE A 126 -0.66 13.90 -20.99
C ILE A 126 0.74 14.29 -21.45
N ASP A 127 1.05 15.58 -21.36
CA ASP A 127 2.36 16.14 -21.69
C ASP A 127 3.36 16.02 -20.55
N GLY A 128 2.86 15.86 -19.31
CA GLY A 128 3.67 15.65 -18.14
C GLY A 128 2.85 15.23 -16.92
N CYS A 129 3.57 14.75 -15.92
CA CYS A 129 3.03 14.40 -14.60
C CYS A 129 4.01 14.92 -13.54
N MET A 130 3.53 15.68 -12.59
CA MET A 130 4.35 16.26 -11.54
C MET A 130 4.00 15.66 -10.18
N ALA A 131 5.01 15.24 -9.44
CA ALA A 131 4.81 14.85 -8.06
C ALA A 131 4.46 16.07 -7.21
N VAL A 132 3.38 15.94 -6.45
CA VAL A 132 2.91 16.95 -5.50
C VAL A 132 2.74 16.32 -4.12
N THR A 133 2.85 17.11 -3.06
CA THR A 133 2.70 16.60 -1.70
C THR A 133 1.89 17.57 -0.84
N PRO A 134 1.06 17.07 0.10
CA PRO A 134 0.42 17.90 1.11
C PRO A 134 1.37 18.26 2.26
N TYR A 135 2.55 17.65 2.31
CA TYR A 135 3.53 17.90 3.36
C TYR A 135 4.36 19.16 3.07
N VAL A 136 4.21 20.17 3.91
CA VAL A 136 4.88 21.48 3.75
C VAL A 136 5.96 21.62 4.82
N ASP A 137 7.24 21.50 4.42
CA ASP A 137 8.44 21.74 5.25
C ASP A 137 9.42 22.71 4.55
N ASP A 138 9.03 23.31 3.44
CA ASP A 138 9.82 24.29 2.68
C ASP A 138 9.55 25.70 3.18
N GLU A 139 10.62 26.50 3.35
CA GLU A 139 10.52 27.94 3.70
C GLU A 139 9.73 28.77 2.66
N LYS A 140 9.76 28.33 1.39
CA LYS A 140 9.14 29.00 0.24
C LYS A 140 8.44 28.00 -0.66
N PRO A 141 7.38 27.34 -0.18
CA PRO A 141 6.69 26.33 -0.96
C PRO A 141 6.15 26.92 -2.27
N LEU A 142 6.14 26.10 -3.32
CA LEU A 142 5.45 26.42 -4.57
C LEU A 142 4.12 25.69 -4.59
N TRP A 143 3.05 26.43 -4.32
CA TRP A 143 1.69 25.91 -4.28
C TRP A 143 1.19 25.52 -5.65
N VAL A 144 0.40 24.44 -5.73
CA VAL A 144 -0.08 23.85 -6.97
C VAL A 144 -1.60 23.89 -6.99
N GLY A 145 -2.15 24.73 -7.87
CA GLY A 145 -3.58 24.73 -8.16
C GLY A 145 -3.93 23.52 -9.02
N VAL A 146 -4.97 22.79 -8.63
CA VAL A 146 -5.41 21.58 -9.31
C VAL A 146 -6.89 21.62 -9.63
N LYS A 147 -7.28 20.86 -10.66
CA LYS A 147 -8.69 20.67 -11.05
C LYS A 147 -8.93 19.20 -11.33
N GLU A 148 -9.94 18.65 -10.66
CA GLU A 148 -10.40 17.28 -10.92
C GLU A 148 -10.83 17.11 -12.38
N GLN A 149 -10.54 15.95 -12.96
CA GLN A 149 -11.01 15.58 -14.28
C GLN A 149 -12.41 14.97 -14.14
N THR A 150 -13.43 15.70 -14.57
CA THR A 150 -14.84 15.28 -14.49
C THR A 150 -15.47 15.16 -15.86
N GLY A 151 -16.39 14.23 -16.02
CA GLY A 151 -17.24 14.09 -17.20
C GLY A 151 -18.35 15.15 -17.28
N ALA A 152 -19.25 14.99 -18.25
CA ALA A 152 -20.30 15.97 -18.55
C ALA A 152 -21.35 16.13 -17.43
N GLU A 153 -21.57 15.10 -16.62
CA GLU A 153 -22.52 15.08 -15.50
C GLU A 153 -21.85 15.32 -14.14
N GLY A 154 -20.53 15.68 -14.14
CA GLY A 154 -19.76 15.97 -12.93
C GLY A 154 -19.12 14.73 -12.28
N GLU A 155 -19.29 13.55 -12.87
CA GLU A 155 -18.62 12.32 -12.45
C GLU A 155 -17.11 12.38 -12.68
N SER A 156 -16.32 11.76 -11.83
CA SER A 156 -14.87 11.65 -12.02
C SER A 156 -14.56 10.82 -13.27
N LEU A 157 -13.68 11.34 -14.13
CA LEU A 157 -13.21 10.57 -15.28
C LEU A 157 -12.39 9.37 -14.82
N ILE A 158 -12.64 8.26 -15.49
CA ILE A 158 -11.90 7.01 -15.31
C ILE A 158 -11.14 6.68 -16.60
N ASP A 159 -9.96 6.06 -16.46
CA ASP A 159 -9.17 5.60 -17.58
C ASP A 159 -9.72 4.28 -18.15
N GLN A 160 -9.13 3.80 -19.24
CA GLN A 160 -9.53 2.55 -19.90
C GLN A 160 -9.37 1.29 -19.03
N GLN A 161 -8.72 1.41 -17.87
CA GLN A 161 -8.47 0.33 -16.92
C GLN A 161 -9.33 0.44 -15.65
N GLY A 162 -10.26 1.41 -15.60
CA GLY A 162 -11.19 1.59 -14.49
C GLY A 162 -10.64 2.42 -13.31
N TYR A 163 -9.50 3.11 -13.46
CA TYR A 163 -8.94 3.99 -12.42
C TYR A 163 -9.30 5.46 -12.68
N ARG A 164 -9.53 6.22 -11.62
CA ARG A 164 -9.75 7.67 -11.71
C ARG A 164 -8.51 8.36 -12.29
N CYS A 165 -8.77 9.30 -13.22
CA CYS A 165 -7.73 10.19 -13.73
C CYS A 165 -7.21 11.09 -12.61
N LYS A 166 -5.91 11.39 -12.61
CA LYS A 166 -5.34 12.31 -11.62
C LYS A 166 -5.75 13.74 -11.95
N PRO A 167 -5.83 14.66 -10.96
CA PRO A 167 -6.17 16.06 -11.20
C PRO A 167 -5.20 16.72 -12.19
N LEU A 168 -5.71 17.65 -12.99
CA LEU A 168 -4.88 18.49 -13.86
C LEU A 168 -4.37 19.71 -13.11
N ILE A 169 -3.11 20.06 -13.34
CA ILE A 169 -2.49 21.26 -12.79
C ILE A 169 -3.03 22.48 -13.54
N THR A 170 -3.54 23.46 -12.79
CA THR A 170 -4.08 24.72 -13.30
C THR A 170 -3.13 25.91 -13.14
N GLY A 171 -2.19 25.81 -12.20
CA GLY A 171 -1.24 26.89 -11.94
C GLY A 171 -0.22 26.56 -10.84
N PHE A 172 0.77 27.46 -10.71
CA PHE A 172 1.78 27.40 -9.65
C PHE A 172 1.88 28.77 -8.99
N HIS A 173 1.74 28.85 -7.66
CA HIS A 173 1.58 30.06 -6.88
C HIS A 173 2.65 30.19 -5.79
N ASP A 174 3.13 31.42 -5.51
CA ASP A 174 4.07 31.66 -4.41
C ASP A 174 3.37 31.77 -3.05
N GLN A 175 2.04 31.85 -3.04
CA GLN A 175 1.19 31.87 -1.85
C GLN A 175 0.05 30.89 -2.03
N CYS A 176 -0.44 30.32 -0.93
CA CYS A 176 -1.60 29.45 -0.93
C CYS A 176 -2.83 30.26 -1.40
N GLU A 177 -3.49 29.82 -2.46
CA GLU A 177 -4.70 30.43 -3.02
C GLU A 177 -5.88 29.49 -2.82
N GLY A 178 -6.94 29.98 -2.17
CA GLY A 178 -8.16 29.20 -1.96
C GLY A 178 -7.95 27.93 -1.13
N ASP A 179 -8.37 26.78 -1.68
CA ASP A 179 -8.28 25.47 -1.06
C ASP A 179 -7.04 24.67 -1.55
N ASP A 180 -6.00 25.35 -2.08
CA ASP A 180 -4.77 24.66 -2.50
C ASP A 180 -4.08 24.03 -1.29
N HIS A 181 -3.97 22.70 -1.30
CA HIS A 181 -3.35 21.93 -0.20
C HIS A 181 -2.07 21.23 -0.62
N LEU A 182 -1.66 21.39 -1.90
CA LEU A 182 -0.54 20.67 -2.50
C LEU A 182 0.59 21.62 -2.86
N ILE A 183 1.81 21.16 -2.65
CA ILE A 183 3.02 21.85 -3.12
C ILE A 183 3.78 21.00 -4.12
N SER A 184 4.59 21.64 -4.97
CA SER A 184 5.47 20.95 -5.92
C SER A 184 6.55 20.17 -5.19
N GLY A 185 6.65 18.86 -5.45
CA GLY A 185 7.60 17.95 -4.80
C GLY A 185 8.98 17.86 -5.48
N GLY A 186 9.29 18.73 -6.45
CA GLY A 186 10.62 18.73 -7.09
C GLY A 186 10.91 17.55 -8.03
N ILE A 187 9.89 16.75 -8.36
CA ILE A 187 9.99 15.58 -9.24
C ILE A 187 9.05 15.76 -10.43
N TYR A 188 9.58 15.64 -11.64
CA TYR A 188 8.87 15.97 -12.87
C TYR A 188 9.03 14.85 -13.90
N CYS A 189 7.95 14.23 -14.32
CA CYS A 189 7.89 13.37 -15.49
C CYS A 189 7.39 14.16 -16.69
N LEU A 190 8.20 14.29 -17.73
CA LEU A 190 7.97 15.20 -18.85
C LEU A 190 8.35 14.54 -20.20
N GLY A 191 8.03 15.20 -21.29
CA GLY A 191 8.41 14.83 -22.66
C GLY A 191 8.97 16.02 -23.45
N ASP A 192 9.20 15.81 -24.76
CA ASP A 192 9.84 16.80 -25.64
C ASP A 192 9.18 18.17 -25.68
N LYS A 193 7.82 18.23 -25.63
CA LYS A 193 7.11 19.51 -25.59
C LYS A 193 7.55 20.40 -24.41
N ALA A 194 7.83 19.78 -23.26
CA ALA A 194 8.31 20.53 -22.10
C ALA A 194 9.72 21.09 -22.33
N LEU A 195 10.56 20.39 -23.09
CA LEU A 195 11.90 20.89 -23.48
C LEU A 195 11.80 22.04 -24.48
N ASP A 196 10.80 22.05 -25.34
CA ASP A 196 10.54 23.18 -26.25
C ASP A 196 10.12 24.42 -25.45
N VAL A 197 9.27 24.28 -24.44
CA VAL A 197 8.93 25.36 -23.50
C VAL A 197 10.18 25.84 -22.74
N LEU A 198 11.07 24.92 -22.35
CA LEU A 198 12.32 25.27 -21.69
C LEU A 198 13.21 26.16 -22.58
N ASP A 199 13.33 25.82 -23.87
CA ASP A 199 14.09 26.62 -24.82
C ASP A 199 13.49 28.04 -24.95
N HIS A 200 12.16 28.18 -25.03
CA HIS A 200 11.48 29.50 -25.00
C HIS A 200 11.77 30.28 -23.70
N CYS A 201 11.77 29.62 -22.55
CA CYS A 201 12.12 30.25 -21.28
C CYS A 201 13.57 30.79 -21.31
N MET A 202 14.50 30.02 -21.89
CA MET A 202 15.89 30.43 -22.02
C MET A 202 16.06 31.63 -22.96
N GLU A 203 15.39 31.63 -24.09
CA GLU A 203 15.37 32.76 -25.06
C GLU A 203 14.82 34.05 -24.42
N GLN A 204 13.83 33.92 -23.53
CA GLN A 204 13.25 35.06 -22.79
C GLN A 204 14.10 35.50 -21.60
N GLY A 205 15.25 34.85 -21.34
CA GLY A 205 16.12 35.19 -20.22
C GLY A 205 15.53 34.81 -18.84
N MET A 206 14.55 33.91 -18.79
CA MET A 206 14.00 33.43 -17.54
C MET A 206 15.02 32.62 -16.76
N SER A 207 14.87 32.61 -15.43
CA SER A 207 15.65 31.77 -14.53
C SER A 207 14.76 31.20 -13.45
N ARG A 208 15.23 30.19 -12.70
CA ARG A 208 14.53 29.45 -11.65
C ARG A 208 13.49 28.46 -12.20
N MET A 209 13.49 27.26 -11.62
CA MET A 209 12.60 26.16 -12.00
C MET A 209 11.12 26.52 -11.88
N ARG A 210 10.72 27.28 -10.86
CA ARG A 210 9.31 27.70 -10.68
C ARG A 210 8.75 28.54 -11.85
N ASN A 211 9.60 29.31 -12.53
CA ASN A 211 9.17 30.06 -13.71
C ASN A 211 8.94 29.11 -14.91
N PHE A 212 9.80 28.12 -15.08
CA PHE A 212 9.58 27.08 -16.07
C PHE A 212 8.28 26.30 -15.81
N GLN A 213 8.01 25.90 -14.55
CA GLN A 213 6.76 25.24 -14.21
C GLN A 213 5.52 26.08 -14.57
N ARG A 214 5.55 27.37 -14.27
CA ARG A 214 4.48 28.31 -14.67
C ARG A 214 4.32 28.40 -16.17
N GLN A 215 5.42 28.44 -16.91
CA GLN A 215 5.40 28.54 -18.36
C GLN A 215 4.84 27.27 -19.02
N LEU A 216 5.07 26.08 -18.47
CA LEU A 216 4.46 24.85 -18.96
C LEU A 216 2.93 24.95 -18.97
N VAL A 217 2.32 25.46 -17.90
CA VAL A 217 0.88 25.68 -17.81
C VAL A 217 0.43 26.82 -18.75
N ALA A 218 1.19 27.92 -18.80
CA ALA A 218 0.86 29.08 -19.66
C ALA A 218 0.86 28.72 -21.16
N GLU A 219 1.71 27.80 -21.59
CA GLU A 219 1.75 27.29 -22.97
C GLU A 219 0.76 26.14 -23.22
N GLY A 220 -0.09 25.84 -22.23
CA GLY A 220 -1.22 24.92 -22.37
C GLY A 220 -0.85 23.44 -22.34
N LEU A 221 0.30 23.06 -21.75
CA LEU A 221 0.64 21.66 -21.58
C LEU A 221 -0.32 21.00 -20.59
N ARG A 222 -0.78 19.81 -20.94
CA ARG A 222 -1.64 18.99 -20.09
C ARG A 222 -0.79 18.25 -19.06
N LEU A 223 -0.79 18.77 -17.83
CA LEU A 223 0.01 18.27 -16.72
C LEU A 223 -0.87 17.66 -15.65
N GLU A 224 -0.61 16.43 -15.24
CA GLU A 224 -1.26 15.80 -14.09
C GLU A 224 -0.49 16.06 -12.79
N ALA A 225 -1.23 16.26 -11.70
CA ALA A 225 -0.71 16.30 -10.34
C ALA A 225 -0.79 14.89 -9.73
N TYR A 226 0.35 14.29 -9.41
CA TYR A 226 0.40 12.99 -8.75
C TYR A 226 0.75 13.15 -7.27
N PRO A 227 -0.18 12.88 -6.34
CA PRO A 227 0.07 13.03 -4.93
C PRO A 227 1.03 11.94 -4.42
N ILE A 228 2.06 12.38 -3.68
CA ILE A 228 2.96 11.57 -2.87
C ILE A 228 2.81 12.06 -1.43
N ASP A 229 2.62 11.16 -0.47
CA ASP A 229 2.28 11.51 0.90
C ASP A 229 3.30 12.47 1.52
N LYS A 230 4.58 12.19 1.33
CA LYS A 230 5.66 13.00 1.89
C LYS A 230 6.88 13.02 0.98
N ILE A 231 7.34 14.23 0.72
CA ILE A 231 8.62 14.51 0.04
C ILE A 231 9.38 15.49 0.94
N LEU A 232 10.67 15.20 1.16
CA LEU A 232 11.59 16.03 1.95
C LEU A 232 12.74 16.47 1.08
N ASP A 233 13.23 17.68 1.33
CA ASP A 233 14.49 18.17 0.77
C ASP A 233 15.55 18.24 1.88
N VAL A 234 16.77 17.75 1.59
CA VAL A 234 17.89 17.80 2.53
C VAL A 234 18.74 19.04 2.25
N ASP A 235 18.35 20.17 2.83
CA ASP A 235 19.03 21.45 2.68
C ASP A 235 19.87 21.81 3.90
N HIS A 236 19.48 21.35 5.09
CA HIS A 236 20.10 21.61 6.37
C HIS A 236 20.58 20.32 7.05
N LYS A 237 21.50 20.43 8.00
CA LYS A 237 22.03 19.29 8.76
C LYS A 237 20.93 18.53 9.50
N GLU A 238 19.94 19.22 10.04
CA GLU A 238 18.80 18.61 10.73
C GLU A 238 17.91 17.77 9.80
N ASP A 239 17.88 18.11 8.49
CA ASP A 239 17.07 17.39 7.52
C ASP A 239 17.60 15.97 7.27
N ILE A 240 18.90 15.74 7.50
CA ILE A 240 19.50 14.40 7.44
C ILE A 240 18.83 13.47 8.49
N ALA A 241 18.64 13.97 9.71
CA ALA A 241 17.98 13.21 10.78
C ALA A 241 16.48 13.05 10.50
N LYS A 242 15.81 14.08 9.97
CA LYS A 242 14.40 14.01 9.52
C LYS A 242 14.24 12.96 8.41
N ALA A 243 15.14 12.96 7.42
CA ALA A 243 15.13 12.01 6.32
C ALA A 243 15.36 10.57 6.82
N ARG A 244 16.32 10.36 7.74
CA ARG A 244 16.55 9.05 8.37
C ARG A 244 15.30 8.55 9.10
N LYS A 245 14.69 9.38 9.96
CA LYS A 245 13.45 9.04 10.67
C LYS A 245 12.30 8.74 9.71
N PHE A 246 12.21 9.46 8.60
CA PHE A 246 11.19 9.22 7.57
C PHE A 246 11.40 7.89 6.84
N LEU A 247 12.64 7.53 6.52
CA LEU A 247 12.96 6.29 5.81
C LEU A 247 13.00 5.07 6.76
N LEU A 248 13.42 5.25 8.01
CA LEU A 248 13.53 4.21 9.04
C LEU A 248 12.66 4.51 10.27
N PRO A 249 11.33 4.58 10.13
CA PRO A 249 10.43 4.97 11.22
C PRO A 249 10.41 3.96 12.39
N LEU A 250 10.88 2.73 12.15
CA LEU A 250 10.91 1.64 13.13
C LEU A 250 12.32 1.31 13.62
N GLU A 251 13.29 2.21 13.43
CA GLU A 251 14.66 2.00 13.88
C GLU A 251 14.72 1.71 15.39
N GLY A 252 15.35 0.58 15.74
CA GLY A 252 15.49 0.13 17.13
C GLY A 252 14.21 -0.45 17.76
N LYS A 253 13.11 -0.60 17.00
CA LYS A 253 11.87 -1.21 17.50
C LYS A 253 11.85 -2.71 17.26
N ILE A 254 11.27 -3.44 18.21
CA ILE A 254 11.06 -4.89 18.12
C ILE A 254 9.59 -5.13 17.79
N ILE A 255 9.33 -5.95 16.77
CA ILE A 255 7.99 -6.30 16.30
C ILE A 255 7.83 -7.81 16.31
N ASP A 256 6.79 -8.31 16.96
CA ASP A 256 6.43 -9.72 16.90
C ASP A 256 5.59 -10.02 15.66
N GLY A 257 6.02 -11.01 14.88
CA GLY A 257 5.28 -11.55 13.75
C GLY A 257 4.67 -12.89 14.10
N ILE A 258 3.33 -13.02 14.06
CA ILE A 258 2.62 -14.22 14.47
C ILE A 258 2.06 -14.93 13.24
N MET A 259 2.68 -16.06 12.90
CA MET A 259 2.30 -16.86 11.73
C MET A 259 1.13 -17.80 12.08
N ARG A 260 0.18 -17.90 11.15
CA ARG A 260 -0.95 -18.85 11.21
C ARG A 260 -0.49 -20.29 11.30
N ASP A 261 -1.15 -21.11 12.11
CA ASP A 261 -0.94 -22.54 12.12
C ASP A 261 -1.44 -23.20 10.83
N SER A 262 -0.74 -24.24 10.40
CA SER A 262 -1.02 -24.94 9.15
C SER A 262 -2.40 -25.60 9.12
N SER A 263 -3.00 -25.92 10.26
CA SER A 263 -4.36 -26.47 10.37
C SER A 263 -5.44 -25.51 9.86
N PHE A 264 -5.22 -24.19 9.96
CA PHE A 264 -6.15 -23.17 9.44
C PHE A 264 -6.00 -22.90 7.94
N SER A 265 -4.87 -23.30 7.34
CA SER A 265 -4.59 -23.09 5.90
C SER A 265 -3.84 -24.27 5.28
N PRO A 266 -4.34 -25.51 5.37
CA PRO A 266 -3.57 -26.71 5.02
C PRO A 266 -3.11 -26.74 3.54
N ASN A 267 -3.83 -26.09 2.66
CA ASN A 267 -3.51 -26.01 1.21
C ASN A 267 -2.73 -24.75 0.83
N CYS A 268 -2.44 -23.86 1.77
CA CYS A 268 -1.85 -22.54 1.51
C CYS A 268 -0.64 -22.22 2.41
N VAL A 269 -0.06 -23.19 3.10
CA VAL A 269 1.05 -23.00 4.05
C VAL A 269 2.22 -22.23 3.45
N ASN A 270 2.62 -22.58 2.22
CA ASN A 270 3.72 -21.90 1.53
C ASN A 270 3.35 -20.45 1.15
N SER A 271 2.09 -20.19 0.84
CA SER A 271 1.60 -18.84 0.51
C SER A 271 1.52 -17.96 1.75
N ASP A 272 1.08 -18.51 2.88
CA ASP A 272 1.05 -17.83 4.18
C ASP A 272 2.48 -17.50 4.65
N ALA A 273 3.40 -18.46 4.58
CA ALA A 273 4.80 -18.22 4.89
C ALA A 273 5.43 -17.14 3.98
N ALA A 274 5.07 -17.13 2.70
CA ALA A 274 5.63 -16.18 1.76
C ALA A 274 5.17 -14.74 2.01
N ILE A 275 3.88 -14.49 2.32
CA ILE A 275 3.42 -13.13 2.67
C ILE A 275 3.96 -12.71 4.04
N PHE A 276 4.02 -13.61 5.02
CA PHE A 276 4.62 -13.35 6.32
C PHE A 276 6.07 -12.88 6.18
N ASN A 277 6.88 -13.60 5.42
CA ASN A 277 8.28 -13.25 5.18
C ASN A 277 8.40 -11.92 4.43
N ALA A 278 7.57 -11.69 3.42
CA ALA A 278 7.58 -10.43 2.67
C ALA A 278 7.27 -9.22 3.57
N VAL A 279 6.27 -9.33 4.47
CA VAL A 279 5.96 -8.27 5.45
C VAL A 279 7.12 -8.09 6.43
N SER A 280 7.70 -9.19 6.94
CA SER A 280 8.86 -9.14 7.83
C SER A 280 10.04 -8.40 7.20
N GLU A 281 10.36 -8.68 5.94
CA GLU A 281 11.44 -7.98 5.22
C GLU A 281 11.13 -6.49 5.03
N GLN A 282 9.88 -6.12 4.76
CA GLN A 282 9.50 -4.70 4.68
C GLN A 282 9.65 -3.99 6.03
N LEU A 283 9.24 -4.60 7.14
CA LEU A 283 9.43 -4.02 8.47
C LEU A 283 10.91 -3.88 8.84
N LYS A 284 11.73 -4.87 8.50
CA LYS A 284 13.20 -4.78 8.66
C LYS A 284 13.80 -3.66 7.83
N ALA A 285 13.34 -3.50 6.59
CA ALA A 285 13.77 -2.38 5.72
C ALA A 285 13.39 -1.01 6.30
N LEU A 286 12.36 -0.94 7.16
CA LEU A 286 11.95 0.25 7.92
C LEU A 286 12.69 0.40 9.26
N GLY A 287 13.68 -0.46 9.54
CA GLY A 287 14.55 -0.40 10.72
C GLY A 287 14.13 -1.31 11.89
N ALA A 288 13.04 -2.07 11.78
CA ALA A 288 12.60 -2.95 12.85
C ALA A 288 13.44 -4.22 12.99
N THR A 289 13.50 -4.76 14.20
CA THR A 289 13.83 -6.16 14.44
C THR A 289 12.54 -6.96 14.51
N VAL A 290 12.38 -7.98 13.64
CA VAL A 290 11.17 -8.81 13.61
C VAL A 290 11.47 -10.17 14.22
N TYR A 291 10.70 -10.55 15.25
CA TYR A 291 10.74 -11.90 15.85
C TYR A 291 9.57 -12.74 15.31
N PRO A 292 9.85 -13.81 14.56
CA PRO A 292 8.82 -14.68 14.05
C PRO A 292 8.35 -15.65 15.13
N CYS A 293 7.05 -15.63 15.41
CA CYS A 293 6.36 -16.56 16.28
C CYS A 293 5.35 -17.38 15.46
N ARG A 294 4.95 -18.54 15.96
CA ARG A 294 3.87 -19.33 15.37
C ARG A 294 2.78 -19.55 16.41
N GLU A 295 1.52 -19.39 16.02
CA GLU A 295 0.42 -19.77 16.88
C GLU A 295 0.39 -21.28 17.11
N TYR A 296 -0.08 -21.68 18.28
CA TYR A 296 -0.30 -23.09 18.62
C TYR A 296 -1.78 -23.43 18.47
N SER A 297 -2.08 -24.41 17.62
CA SER A 297 -3.46 -24.86 17.39
C SER A 297 -3.95 -25.88 18.42
N ASN A 298 -3.03 -26.49 19.19
CA ASN A 298 -3.37 -27.54 20.14
C ASN A 298 -3.70 -27.00 21.52
N ASP A 299 -4.96 -27.11 21.91
CA ASP A 299 -5.45 -26.88 23.28
C ASP A 299 -4.75 -27.77 24.34
N GLU A 300 -4.13 -28.89 23.91
CA GLU A 300 -3.45 -29.82 24.81
C GLU A 300 -2.25 -29.24 25.54
N GLN A 301 -1.48 -28.34 24.91
CA GLN A 301 -0.33 -27.73 25.61
C GLN A 301 -0.77 -26.64 26.62
N VAL A 302 -1.91 -26.00 26.39
CA VAL A 302 -2.45 -24.95 27.26
C VAL A 302 -3.26 -25.58 28.42
N SER A 303 -3.83 -26.77 28.24
CA SER A 303 -4.58 -27.50 29.28
C SER A 303 -3.73 -27.99 30.46
N HIS A 304 -2.39 -27.95 30.32
CA HIS A 304 -1.49 -28.28 31.41
C HIS A 304 -1.28 -27.16 32.43
N PHE A 305 -1.64 -25.92 32.09
CA PHE A 305 -1.54 -24.79 33.01
C PHE A 305 -2.80 -24.68 33.85
N THR A 306 -2.69 -25.01 35.13
CA THR A 306 -3.82 -25.02 36.07
C THR A 306 -4.02 -23.68 36.77
N LYS A 307 -3.07 -22.73 36.67
CA LYS A 307 -3.11 -21.44 37.31
C LYS A 307 -2.91 -20.29 36.31
N PRO A 308 -3.63 -19.17 36.48
CA PRO A 308 -3.46 -17.99 35.64
C PRO A 308 -2.03 -17.42 35.62
N GLU A 309 -1.30 -17.57 36.73
CA GLU A 309 0.07 -17.08 36.88
C GLU A 309 1.07 -17.91 36.05
N GLU A 310 0.91 -19.24 36.00
CA GLU A 310 1.76 -20.16 35.20
C GLU A 310 1.51 -19.90 33.69
N TYR A 311 0.28 -19.60 33.33
CA TYR A 311 -0.12 -19.24 31.98
C TYR A 311 0.50 -17.90 31.57
N SER A 312 0.43 -16.89 32.45
CA SER A 312 1.03 -15.56 32.23
C SER A 312 2.56 -15.66 32.08
N GLU A 313 3.24 -16.47 32.89
CA GLU A 313 4.69 -16.66 32.83
C GLU A 313 5.12 -17.40 31.55
N PHE A 314 4.40 -18.42 31.14
CA PHE A 314 4.60 -19.12 29.85
C PHE A 314 4.40 -18.17 28.68
N MET A 315 3.39 -17.33 28.73
CA MET A 315 3.03 -16.36 27.74
C MET A 315 4.10 -15.30 27.53
N ASN A 316 4.63 -14.74 28.62
CA ASN A 316 5.75 -13.79 28.61
C ASN A 316 7.04 -14.43 28.05
N THR A 317 7.18 -15.76 28.12
CA THR A 317 8.39 -16.44 27.65
C THR A 317 8.31 -16.84 26.17
N VAL A 318 7.11 -17.04 25.62
CA VAL A 318 6.92 -17.64 24.28
C VAL A 318 6.59 -16.60 23.21
N TRP A 319 5.89 -15.51 23.55
CA TRP A 319 5.34 -14.59 22.55
C TRP A 319 5.79 -13.14 22.65
N PHE A 320 6.05 -12.66 23.84
CA PHE A 320 6.47 -11.26 23.99
C PHE A 320 7.86 -11.22 24.59
N VAL A 321 8.83 -10.93 23.75
CA VAL A 321 10.16 -10.51 24.24
C VAL A 321 9.95 -9.19 24.99
N ASN A 322 10.62 -8.98 26.10
CA ASN A 322 10.62 -7.69 26.80
C ASN A 322 10.91 -6.57 25.80
N ASP A 323 10.14 -5.47 25.86
CA ASP A 323 10.26 -4.28 25.00
C ASP A 323 9.72 -4.44 23.57
N VAL A 324 8.76 -5.32 23.31
CA VAL A 324 8.05 -5.37 22.01
C VAL A 324 7.26 -4.09 21.80
N ALA A 325 7.48 -3.48 20.64
CA ALA A 325 6.85 -2.22 20.27
C ALA A 325 5.51 -2.39 19.54
N GLY A 326 5.22 -3.61 19.07
CA GLY A 326 3.98 -3.92 18.38
C GLY A 326 4.01 -5.32 17.75
N TYR A 327 2.92 -5.72 17.13
CA TYR A 327 2.82 -7.00 16.46
C TYR A 327 2.12 -6.92 15.09
N PHE A 328 2.33 -7.94 14.26
CA PHE A 328 1.44 -8.27 13.17
C PHE A 328 1.05 -9.75 13.25
N SER A 329 -0.22 -10.05 13.02
CA SER A 329 -0.76 -11.37 13.29
C SER A 329 -1.60 -11.93 12.16
N MET A 330 -1.30 -13.17 11.78
CA MET A 330 -2.12 -14.02 10.93
C MET A 330 -2.84 -15.10 11.73
N ALA A 331 -2.79 -15.05 13.06
CA ALA A 331 -3.34 -16.06 13.97
C ALA A 331 -4.85 -16.18 13.88
N ARG A 332 -5.36 -17.39 14.10
CA ARG A 332 -6.81 -17.72 14.13
C ARG A 332 -7.22 -18.63 15.28
N SER A 333 -6.27 -19.20 16.03
CA SER A 333 -6.60 -20.04 17.18
C SER A 333 -7.20 -19.20 18.31
N ASN A 334 -8.19 -19.75 19.01
CA ASN A 334 -8.84 -19.06 20.15
C ASN A 334 -7.80 -18.65 21.21
N ASN A 335 -6.79 -19.47 21.44
CA ASN A 335 -5.74 -19.17 22.42
C ASN A 335 -4.91 -17.96 21.98
N ALA A 336 -4.46 -17.94 20.71
CA ALA A 336 -3.71 -16.83 20.17
C ALA A 336 -4.53 -15.52 20.20
N LEU A 337 -5.79 -15.58 19.82
CA LEU A 337 -6.67 -14.42 19.82
C LEU A 337 -6.89 -13.84 21.22
N LYS A 338 -7.13 -14.70 22.23
CA LYS A 338 -7.24 -14.27 23.63
C LYS A 338 -5.97 -13.60 24.14
N MET A 339 -4.81 -14.11 23.75
CA MET A 339 -3.53 -13.51 24.11
C MET A 339 -3.35 -12.12 23.53
N LEU A 340 -3.69 -11.98 22.26
CA LEU A 340 -3.63 -10.70 21.57
C LEU A 340 -4.64 -9.70 22.13
N GLU A 341 -5.81 -10.16 22.61
CA GLU A 341 -6.76 -9.32 23.35
C GLU A 341 -6.13 -8.74 24.62
N VAL A 342 -5.42 -9.57 25.39
CA VAL A 342 -4.71 -9.12 26.61
C VAL A 342 -3.63 -8.09 26.23
N ALA A 343 -2.81 -8.40 25.23
CA ALA A 343 -1.76 -7.49 24.76
C ALA A 343 -2.33 -6.14 24.28
N MET A 344 -3.48 -6.14 23.60
CA MET A 344 -4.16 -4.91 23.20
C MET A 344 -4.69 -4.10 24.39
N VAL A 345 -5.24 -4.77 25.40
CA VAL A 345 -5.71 -4.11 26.64
C VAL A 345 -4.52 -3.46 27.35
N ASP A 346 -3.34 -4.08 27.32
CA ASP A 346 -2.10 -3.53 27.87
C ASP A 346 -1.48 -2.44 26.96
N GLY A 347 -2.14 -2.10 25.85
CA GLY A 347 -1.75 -0.99 24.95
C GLY A 347 -0.79 -1.40 23.82
N LEU A 348 -0.50 -2.69 23.61
CA LEU A 348 0.38 -3.13 22.51
C LEU A 348 -0.35 -3.02 21.15
N PRO A 349 0.12 -2.14 20.23
CA PRO A 349 -0.52 -1.96 18.93
C PRO A 349 -0.20 -3.10 17.96
N GLY A 350 -1.16 -3.44 17.09
CA GLY A 350 -0.93 -4.43 16.04
C GLY A 350 -2.13 -4.69 15.16
N LEU A 351 -1.90 -5.46 14.07
CA LEU A 351 -2.89 -5.84 13.05
C LEU A 351 -2.65 -7.29 12.54
N ASN A 352 -3.72 -8.05 12.12
CA ASN A 352 -5.10 -7.68 12.38
C ASN A 352 -5.43 -7.89 13.85
N THR A 353 -6.45 -7.18 14.34
CA THR A 353 -6.90 -7.32 15.73
C THR A 353 -7.61 -8.66 15.94
N PRO A 354 -7.63 -9.20 17.16
CA PRO A 354 -8.44 -10.39 17.48
C PRO A 354 -9.91 -10.21 17.11
N VAL A 355 -10.49 -9.06 17.40
CA VAL A 355 -11.88 -8.72 17.06
C VAL A 355 -12.09 -8.79 15.55
N GLY A 356 -11.20 -8.20 14.76
CA GLY A 356 -11.29 -8.25 13.30
C GLY A 356 -11.24 -9.67 12.74
N VAL A 357 -10.38 -10.54 13.29
CA VAL A 357 -10.33 -11.95 12.90
C VAL A 357 -11.64 -12.67 13.24
N MET A 358 -12.23 -12.42 14.40
CA MET A 358 -13.51 -12.99 14.81
C MET A 358 -14.67 -12.47 13.94
N ASN A 359 -14.68 -11.18 13.63
CA ASN A 359 -15.67 -10.56 12.74
C ASN A 359 -15.64 -11.13 11.31
N CYS A 360 -14.52 -11.73 10.89
CA CYS A 360 -14.42 -12.46 9.60
C CYS A 360 -14.98 -13.89 9.65
N VAL A 361 -15.47 -14.38 10.80
CA VAL A 361 -16.27 -15.61 10.83
C VAL A 361 -17.56 -15.36 10.03
N ARG A 362 -17.92 -16.27 9.13
CA ARG A 362 -18.90 -15.99 8.06
C ARG A 362 -20.26 -15.51 8.54
N SER A 363 -20.80 -16.04 9.64
CA SER A 363 -22.05 -15.56 10.23
C SER A 363 -21.92 -14.12 10.72
N GLU A 364 -20.88 -13.82 11.48
CA GLU A 364 -20.61 -12.50 12.02
C GLU A 364 -20.36 -11.48 10.90
N MET A 365 -19.48 -11.83 9.96
CA MET A 365 -19.23 -11.04 8.76
C MET A 365 -20.53 -10.69 8.03
N THR A 366 -21.37 -11.69 7.79
CA THR A 366 -22.63 -11.48 7.08
C THR A 366 -23.56 -10.53 7.85
N SER A 367 -23.70 -10.71 9.16
CA SER A 367 -24.52 -9.86 10.02
C SER A 367 -24.05 -8.41 10.01
N LEU A 368 -22.78 -8.20 10.32
CA LEU A 368 -22.18 -6.87 10.42
C LEU A 368 -22.23 -6.09 9.10
N LEU A 369 -21.90 -6.75 7.99
CA LEU A 369 -21.93 -6.10 6.67
C LEU A 369 -23.35 -5.79 6.20
N MET A 370 -24.35 -6.64 6.53
CA MET A 370 -25.77 -6.36 6.25
C MET A 370 -26.29 -5.19 7.08
N GLU A 371 -25.96 -5.12 8.37
CA GLU A 371 -26.36 -4.04 9.28
C GLU A 371 -25.83 -2.68 8.82
N ASP A 372 -24.58 -2.63 8.33
CA ASP A 372 -23.97 -1.41 7.80
C ASP A 372 -24.43 -1.08 6.36
N GLY A 373 -25.21 -1.94 5.70
CA GLY A 373 -25.72 -1.72 4.35
C GLY A 373 -24.65 -1.84 3.26
N ILE A 374 -23.60 -2.64 3.49
CA ILE A 374 -22.65 -3.02 2.45
C ILE A 374 -23.37 -3.80 1.35
N PRO A 375 -23.16 -3.52 0.06
CA PRO A 375 -23.76 -4.27 -1.03
C PRO A 375 -23.40 -5.76 -0.97
N MET A 376 -24.36 -6.59 -0.58
CA MET A 376 -24.24 -8.05 -0.45
C MET A 376 -25.39 -8.77 -1.18
N PRO A 377 -25.26 -10.09 -1.47
CA PRO A 377 -26.40 -10.90 -1.86
C PRO A 377 -27.47 -10.90 -0.76
N LYS A 378 -28.72 -11.11 -1.13
CA LYS A 378 -29.74 -11.42 -0.12
C LYS A 378 -29.29 -12.62 0.67
N SER A 379 -29.27 -12.48 1.99
CA SER A 379 -28.68 -13.46 2.90
C SER A 379 -29.58 -13.74 4.07
N LYS A 380 -29.48 -14.96 4.61
CA LYS A 380 -30.14 -15.38 5.84
C LYS A 380 -29.22 -16.29 6.64
N ILE A 381 -29.19 -16.08 7.94
CA ILE A 381 -28.46 -16.94 8.87
C ILE A 381 -29.49 -17.82 9.57
N VAL A 382 -29.25 -19.13 9.58
CA VAL A 382 -30.17 -20.14 10.19
C VAL A 382 -29.35 -21.11 11.04
N GLU A 383 -29.99 -21.61 12.12
CA GLU A 383 -29.46 -22.77 12.82
C GLU A 383 -29.73 -24.04 11.99
N SER A 384 -28.74 -24.93 11.89
CA SER A 384 -28.85 -26.12 11.03
C SER A 384 -30.03 -27.03 11.39
N PHE A 385 -30.40 -27.06 12.68
CA PHE A 385 -31.51 -27.87 13.21
C PHE A 385 -32.89 -27.21 13.07
N ASP A 386 -32.98 -25.88 12.81
CA ASP A 386 -34.24 -25.14 12.69
C ASP A 386 -34.82 -25.15 11.27
N GLY A 387 -34.07 -25.69 10.29
CA GLY A 387 -34.52 -25.73 8.89
C GLY A 387 -34.34 -24.38 8.17
N LEU A 388 -34.85 -24.32 6.93
CA LEU A 388 -34.73 -23.16 6.05
C LEU A 388 -35.68 -22.00 6.39
N GLY A 389 -36.69 -22.26 7.19
CA GLY A 389 -37.73 -21.29 7.49
C GLY A 389 -38.43 -20.78 6.22
N ASP A 390 -38.57 -19.47 6.09
CA ASP A 390 -39.19 -18.76 4.96
C ASP A 390 -38.29 -18.49 3.77
N TRP A 391 -37.08 -19.09 3.71
CA TRP A 391 -36.19 -18.94 2.57
C TRP A 391 -36.76 -19.58 1.31
N ASP A 392 -36.93 -18.80 0.24
CA ASP A 392 -37.54 -19.20 -1.03
C ASP A 392 -36.76 -18.78 -2.28
N ILE A 393 -35.50 -18.28 -2.08
CA ILE A 393 -34.64 -17.77 -3.15
C ILE A 393 -33.73 -18.88 -3.67
N TYR A 394 -33.92 -19.26 -4.93
CA TYR A 394 -33.11 -20.28 -5.61
C TYR A 394 -32.77 -19.82 -7.05
N PRO A 395 -31.57 -20.22 -7.59
CA PRO A 395 -30.56 -20.98 -6.89
C PRO A 395 -29.89 -20.18 -5.77
N CYS A 396 -29.31 -20.90 -4.79
CA CYS A 396 -28.64 -20.27 -3.66
C CYS A 396 -27.43 -21.06 -3.18
N TRP A 397 -26.71 -20.46 -2.25
CA TRP A 397 -25.55 -21.05 -1.60
C TRP A 397 -25.84 -21.29 -0.13
N LEU A 398 -25.49 -22.48 0.36
CA LEU A 398 -25.43 -22.79 1.78
C LEU A 398 -23.95 -22.87 2.18
N LYS A 399 -23.57 -22.06 3.16
CA LYS A 399 -22.17 -21.95 3.58
C LYS A 399 -22.06 -22.18 5.09
N ARG A 400 -21.01 -22.90 5.51
CA ARG A 400 -20.66 -23.00 6.93
C ARG A 400 -20.54 -21.60 7.54
N GLY A 401 -21.25 -21.31 8.64
CA GLY A 401 -21.31 -20.00 9.28
C GLY A 401 -20.29 -19.82 10.41
N ASN A 402 -20.01 -20.87 11.19
CA ASN A 402 -19.21 -20.80 12.41
C ASN A 402 -17.67 -20.83 12.20
N ALA A 403 -17.20 -20.98 10.97
CA ALA A 403 -15.78 -20.95 10.61
C ALA A 403 -15.60 -20.74 9.10
N CYS A 404 -14.35 -20.52 8.67
CA CYS A 404 -13.99 -20.63 7.26
C CYS A 404 -14.23 -22.04 6.74
N ALA A 405 -14.52 -22.18 5.42
CA ALA A 405 -14.69 -23.50 4.80
C ALA A 405 -13.42 -24.36 4.95
N GLN A 406 -13.55 -25.54 5.55
CA GLN A 406 -12.47 -26.49 5.78
C GLN A 406 -12.40 -27.54 4.68
N GLN A 407 -13.54 -27.89 4.11
CA GLN A 407 -13.69 -28.84 2.99
C GLN A 407 -14.69 -28.32 1.97
N LYS A 408 -14.73 -28.95 0.79
CA LYS A 408 -15.58 -28.51 -0.33
C LYS A 408 -17.07 -28.47 0.05
N GLU A 409 -17.50 -29.42 0.84
CA GLU A 409 -18.88 -29.57 1.32
C GLU A 409 -19.33 -28.50 2.33
N ASP A 410 -18.41 -27.61 2.76
CA ASP A 410 -18.73 -26.47 3.63
C ASP A 410 -19.29 -25.26 2.84
N THR A 411 -19.33 -25.38 1.50
CA THR A 411 -19.93 -24.38 0.60
C THR A 411 -20.63 -25.11 -0.54
N CYS A 412 -21.96 -25.11 -0.53
CA CYS A 412 -22.80 -25.86 -1.44
C CYS A 412 -23.69 -24.93 -2.28
N TYR A 413 -23.65 -25.10 -3.59
CA TYR A 413 -24.62 -24.52 -4.53
C TYR A 413 -25.79 -25.47 -4.69
N VAL A 414 -27.02 -24.94 -4.62
CA VAL A 414 -28.27 -25.70 -4.74
C VAL A 414 -29.28 -24.96 -5.62
N GLU A 415 -30.05 -25.71 -6.38
CA GLU A 415 -31.02 -25.17 -7.30
C GLU A 415 -32.48 -25.25 -6.75
N THR A 416 -32.70 -26.09 -5.77
CA THR A 416 -34.04 -26.33 -5.21
C THR A 416 -34.05 -26.34 -3.69
N ARG A 417 -35.27 -26.21 -3.14
CA ARG A 417 -35.48 -26.30 -1.69
C ARG A 417 -35.15 -27.68 -1.14
N GLU A 418 -35.50 -28.74 -1.86
CA GLU A 418 -35.22 -30.12 -1.46
C GLU A 418 -33.73 -30.43 -1.37
N GLU A 419 -32.92 -29.83 -2.28
CA GLU A 419 -31.46 -29.92 -2.21
C GLU A 419 -30.90 -29.14 -1.02
N ALA A 420 -31.40 -27.93 -0.78
CA ALA A 420 -31.00 -27.12 0.35
C ALA A 420 -31.30 -27.81 1.70
N GLU A 421 -32.47 -28.46 1.84
CA GLU A 421 -32.81 -29.23 3.04
C GLU A 421 -31.86 -30.41 3.27
N LYS A 422 -31.45 -31.12 2.22
CA LYS A 422 -30.46 -32.21 2.32
C LYS A 422 -29.09 -31.69 2.76
N VAL A 423 -28.66 -30.57 2.23
CA VAL A 423 -27.40 -29.93 2.62
C VAL A 423 -27.46 -29.49 4.09
N LEU A 424 -28.54 -28.85 4.50
CA LEU A 424 -28.75 -28.43 5.88
C LEU A 424 -28.71 -29.60 6.87
N GLN A 425 -29.39 -30.73 6.54
CA GLN A 425 -29.32 -31.96 7.31
C GLN A 425 -27.91 -32.55 7.38
N SER A 426 -27.11 -32.39 6.32
CA SER A 426 -25.70 -32.80 6.33
C SER A 426 -24.87 -31.91 7.27
N PHE A 427 -25.10 -30.60 7.30
CA PHE A 427 -24.48 -29.69 8.23
C PHE A 427 -24.83 -29.99 9.68
N ASP A 428 -26.11 -30.26 9.96
CA ASP A 428 -26.56 -30.64 11.28
C ASP A 428 -25.87 -31.91 11.80
N LYS A 429 -25.80 -32.97 10.98
CA LYS A 429 -25.06 -34.20 11.29
C LYS A 429 -23.57 -34.00 11.57
N ARG A 430 -22.99 -32.94 11.05
CA ARG A 430 -21.59 -32.57 11.25
C ARG A 430 -21.39 -31.53 12.36
N ASN A 431 -22.45 -31.20 13.11
CA ASN A 431 -22.48 -30.15 14.13
C ASN A 431 -22.00 -28.78 13.59
N ILE A 432 -22.40 -28.44 12.37
CA ILE A 432 -22.11 -27.13 11.74
C ILE A 432 -23.32 -26.24 11.90
N SER A 433 -23.25 -25.27 12.78
CA SER A 433 -24.25 -24.24 13.04
C SER A 433 -23.56 -22.98 13.54
N PRO A 434 -23.98 -21.77 13.14
CA PRO A 434 -25.02 -21.49 12.16
C PRO A 434 -24.59 -21.77 10.71
N VAL A 435 -25.56 -21.69 9.79
CA VAL A 435 -25.39 -21.80 8.34
C VAL A 435 -25.85 -20.50 7.68
N VAL A 436 -25.06 -20.00 6.73
CA VAL A 436 -25.37 -18.79 5.96
C VAL A 436 -25.91 -19.19 4.59
N LEU A 437 -27.13 -18.72 4.29
CA LEU A 437 -27.75 -18.81 2.97
C LEU A 437 -27.49 -17.50 2.21
N ASN A 438 -27.07 -17.60 0.95
CA ASN A 438 -26.90 -16.45 0.07
C ASN A 438 -27.61 -16.72 -1.26
N GLU A 439 -28.32 -15.75 -1.83
CA GLU A 439 -28.78 -15.83 -3.21
C GLU A 439 -27.60 -16.05 -4.15
N HIS A 440 -27.79 -16.79 -5.24
CA HIS A 440 -26.79 -16.89 -6.29
C HIS A 440 -26.88 -15.66 -7.20
N LEU A 441 -25.76 -14.96 -7.35
CA LEU A 441 -25.64 -13.78 -8.21
C LEU A 441 -25.06 -14.18 -9.57
N LYS A 442 -25.61 -13.60 -10.65
CA LYS A 442 -25.07 -13.72 -12.00
C LYS A 442 -24.14 -12.57 -12.30
N GLY A 443 -23.03 -12.83 -12.98
CA GLY A 443 -22.07 -11.83 -13.37
C GLY A 443 -20.62 -12.32 -13.26
N ASP A 444 -19.67 -11.41 -13.41
CA ASP A 444 -18.25 -11.70 -13.32
C ASP A 444 -17.79 -11.84 -11.87
N LEU A 445 -17.20 -12.99 -11.56
CA LEU A 445 -16.52 -13.16 -10.26
C LEU A 445 -15.18 -12.43 -10.28
N VAL A 446 -15.02 -11.51 -9.34
CA VAL A 446 -13.79 -10.75 -9.11
C VAL A 446 -13.27 -11.04 -7.71
N LYS A 447 -11.98 -11.35 -7.60
CA LYS A 447 -11.26 -11.37 -6.33
C LYS A 447 -10.54 -10.06 -6.11
N PHE A 448 -10.52 -9.61 -4.87
CA PHE A 448 -9.80 -8.40 -4.49
C PHE A 448 -8.99 -8.57 -3.21
N TYR A 449 -7.93 -7.77 -3.10
CA TYR A 449 -7.09 -7.63 -1.92
C TYR A 449 -6.89 -6.16 -1.64
N GLY A 450 -6.91 -5.76 -0.36
CA GLY A 450 -6.71 -4.39 0.04
C GLY A 450 -6.02 -4.25 1.39
N VAL A 451 -5.53 -3.05 1.64
CA VAL A 451 -5.02 -2.61 2.94
C VAL A 451 -5.69 -1.29 3.25
N GLU A 452 -6.66 -1.32 4.15
CA GLU A 452 -7.48 -0.17 4.54
C GLU A 452 -6.61 0.98 5.06
N GLY A 453 -6.99 2.23 4.75
CA GLY A 453 -6.22 3.42 5.08
C GLY A 453 -4.99 3.66 4.19
N THR A 454 -4.82 2.87 3.11
CA THR A 454 -3.76 3.04 2.11
C THR A 454 -4.33 3.06 0.69
N ASP A 455 -3.49 3.44 -0.29
CA ASP A 455 -3.90 3.40 -1.70
C ASP A 455 -3.87 1.99 -2.29
N PHE A 456 -3.47 0.97 -1.54
CA PHE A 456 -3.34 -0.37 -2.07
C PHE A 456 -4.70 -1.01 -2.28
N PHE A 457 -4.96 -1.39 -3.53
CA PHE A 457 -6.05 -2.26 -3.91
C PHE A 457 -5.65 -3.05 -5.15
N TYR A 458 -5.84 -4.36 -5.12
CA TYR A 458 -5.53 -5.26 -6.22
C TYR A 458 -6.74 -6.16 -6.49
N TRP A 459 -7.14 -6.28 -7.76
CA TRP A 459 -8.24 -7.13 -8.16
C TRP A 459 -7.90 -7.94 -9.40
N PHE A 460 -8.56 -9.08 -9.57
CA PHE A 460 -8.36 -9.94 -10.73
C PHE A 460 -9.53 -10.90 -10.94
N TYR A 461 -9.64 -11.42 -12.16
CA TYR A 461 -10.55 -12.51 -12.49
C TYR A 461 -9.88 -13.86 -12.21
N PRO A 462 -10.40 -14.70 -11.27
CA PRO A 462 -9.78 -16.00 -10.95
C PRO A 462 -9.72 -16.93 -12.17
N SER A 463 -10.73 -16.86 -13.07
CA SER A 463 -10.78 -17.66 -14.30
C SER A 463 -9.65 -17.35 -15.30
N LYS A 464 -9.05 -16.15 -15.25
CA LYS A 464 -8.00 -15.69 -16.19
C LYS A 464 -6.57 -15.82 -15.66
N CYS A 465 -6.39 -15.98 -14.35
CA CYS A 465 -5.06 -15.87 -13.71
C CYS A 465 -4.43 -17.20 -13.25
N GLY A 466 -5.06 -18.34 -13.49
CA GLY A 466 -4.56 -19.65 -13.03
C GLY A 466 -4.55 -19.84 -11.49
N HIS A 467 -4.90 -18.82 -10.73
CA HIS A 467 -5.09 -18.88 -9.28
C HIS A 467 -6.52 -19.29 -8.96
N ARG A 468 -6.77 -20.59 -9.00
CA ARG A 468 -8.10 -21.15 -8.68
C ARG A 468 -8.40 -21.01 -7.21
N SER A 469 -9.70 -20.86 -6.87
CA SER A 469 -10.16 -20.92 -5.49
C SER A 469 -9.84 -22.26 -4.84
N LYS A 470 -9.84 -22.29 -3.52
CA LYS A 470 -9.49 -23.49 -2.71
C LYS A 470 -10.23 -24.76 -3.14
N PHE A 471 -11.45 -24.62 -3.67
CA PHE A 471 -12.34 -25.74 -3.99
C PHE A 471 -12.83 -25.76 -5.45
N GLY A 472 -12.39 -24.83 -6.31
CA GLY A 472 -12.76 -24.78 -7.74
C GLY A 472 -14.25 -24.44 -7.99
N LEU A 473 -14.92 -23.77 -7.03
CA LEU A 473 -16.34 -23.42 -7.13
C LEU A 473 -16.60 -22.21 -8.05
N GLU A 474 -15.57 -21.48 -8.44
CA GLU A 474 -15.64 -20.37 -9.41
C GLU A 474 -16.20 -20.79 -10.77
N VAL A 475 -16.12 -22.06 -11.11
CA VAL A 475 -16.66 -22.62 -12.37
C VAL A 475 -18.17 -22.42 -12.46
N ILE A 476 -18.88 -22.33 -11.34
CA ILE A 476 -20.35 -22.14 -11.31
C ILE A 476 -20.73 -20.76 -11.87
N ASN A 477 -19.89 -19.74 -11.68
CA ASN A 477 -20.12 -18.41 -12.25
C ASN A 477 -19.69 -18.29 -13.72
N GLY A 478 -18.98 -19.32 -14.26
CA GLY A 478 -18.46 -19.32 -15.62
C GLY A 478 -17.23 -18.44 -15.84
N ASP A 479 -16.84 -18.26 -17.09
CA ASP A 479 -15.72 -17.42 -17.46
C ASP A 479 -16.10 -15.93 -17.41
N ALA A 480 -15.23 -15.11 -16.84
CA ALA A 480 -15.43 -13.67 -16.76
C ALA A 480 -15.50 -13.04 -18.16
N GLN A 481 -16.54 -12.26 -18.41
CA GLN A 481 -16.81 -11.56 -19.67
C GLN A 481 -16.07 -10.22 -19.77
N GLY A 482 -15.61 -9.68 -18.65
CA GLY A 482 -14.95 -8.38 -18.55
C GLY A 482 -15.96 -7.23 -18.46
N ILE A 483 -17.00 -7.44 -17.66
CA ILE A 483 -18.02 -6.41 -17.42
C ILE A 483 -17.33 -5.17 -16.81
N PRO A 484 -17.50 -3.96 -17.39
CA PRO A 484 -16.89 -2.76 -16.86
C PRO A 484 -17.47 -2.39 -15.49
N PHE A 485 -16.62 -1.94 -14.57
CA PHE A 485 -17.00 -1.41 -13.26
C PHE A 485 -15.98 -0.37 -12.79
N VAL A 486 -16.34 0.43 -11.79
CA VAL A 486 -15.46 1.44 -11.22
C VAL A 486 -14.65 0.83 -10.08
N VAL A 487 -13.34 0.66 -10.30
CA VAL A 487 -12.43 0.02 -9.33
C VAL A 487 -12.36 0.81 -8.02
N GLU A 488 -12.34 2.13 -8.08
CA GLU A 488 -12.33 3.00 -6.91
C GLU A 488 -13.56 2.87 -6.04
N ASP A 489 -14.73 2.64 -6.63
CA ASP A 489 -15.97 2.45 -5.87
C ASP A 489 -15.98 1.09 -5.18
N LEU A 490 -15.45 0.05 -5.86
CA LEU A 490 -15.23 -1.26 -5.23
C LEU A 490 -14.23 -1.14 -4.08
N LYS A 491 -13.09 -0.46 -4.29
CA LYS A 491 -12.11 -0.19 -3.23
C LYS A 491 -12.73 0.51 -2.04
N LYS A 492 -13.45 1.61 -2.28
CA LYS A 492 -14.10 2.40 -1.22
C LYS A 492 -15.11 1.56 -0.42
N THR A 493 -15.87 0.69 -1.10
CA THR A 493 -16.82 -0.20 -0.45
C THR A 493 -16.11 -1.31 0.34
N ALA A 494 -15.03 -1.88 -0.21
CA ALA A 494 -14.22 -2.87 0.47
C ALA A 494 -13.49 -2.28 1.70
N ASP A 495 -12.95 -1.06 1.60
CA ASP A 495 -12.35 -0.36 2.75
C ASP A 495 -13.40 -0.07 3.84
N ARG A 496 -14.64 0.31 3.47
CA ARG A 496 -15.74 0.45 4.44
C ARG A 496 -16.07 -0.88 5.11
N ALA A 497 -16.13 -1.98 4.34
CA ALA A 497 -16.32 -3.31 4.90
C ALA A 497 -15.19 -3.70 5.85
N ALA A 498 -13.93 -3.39 5.50
CA ALA A 498 -12.77 -3.61 6.35
C ALA A 498 -12.86 -2.82 7.67
N THR A 499 -13.33 -1.58 7.62
CA THR A 499 -13.56 -0.75 8.81
C THR A 499 -14.65 -1.35 9.71
N VAL A 500 -15.80 -1.77 9.13
CA VAL A 500 -16.91 -2.40 9.86
C VAL A 500 -16.47 -3.70 10.53
N LEU A 501 -15.63 -4.48 9.85
CA LEU A 501 -15.11 -5.75 10.36
C LEU A 501 -13.85 -5.60 11.22
N GLU A 502 -13.33 -4.39 11.40
CA GLU A 502 -12.05 -4.13 12.08
C GLU A 502 -10.88 -4.95 11.49
N THR A 503 -10.89 -5.15 10.17
CA THR A 503 -9.94 -6.00 9.45
C THR A 503 -9.21 -5.21 8.36
N PRO A 504 -8.25 -4.34 8.72
CA PRO A 504 -7.55 -3.48 7.76
C PRO A 504 -6.76 -4.21 6.69
N ILE A 505 -6.25 -5.42 6.99
CA ILE A 505 -5.53 -6.26 6.02
C ILE A 505 -6.50 -7.33 5.54
N TYR A 506 -7.02 -7.17 4.34
CA TYR A 506 -8.18 -7.92 3.90
C TYR A 506 -8.07 -8.47 2.47
N GLY A 507 -8.94 -9.43 2.18
CA GLY A 507 -9.28 -9.87 0.84
C GLY A 507 -10.71 -10.33 0.76
N GLY A 508 -11.24 -10.41 -0.45
CA GLY A 508 -12.63 -10.83 -0.64
C GLY A 508 -12.95 -11.19 -2.08
N ASP A 509 -14.17 -11.61 -2.25
CA ASP A 509 -14.78 -11.96 -3.52
C ASP A 509 -16.03 -11.10 -3.75
N CYS A 510 -16.24 -10.63 -4.98
CA CYS A 510 -17.47 -9.95 -5.36
C CYS A 510 -17.97 -10.42 -6.74
N ILE A 511 -19.24 -10.19 -7.01
CA ILE A 511 -19.85 -10.41 -8.32
C ILE A 511 -20.14 -9.04 -8.95
N ILE A 512 -19.67 -8.83 -10.16
CA ILE A 512 -19.99 -7.66 -10.99
C ILE A 512 -21.17 -8.01 -11.87
N ALA A 513 -22.29 -7.34 -11.67
CA ALA A 513 -23.51 -7.52 -12.46
C ALA A 513 -23.38 -6.84 -13.85
N GLU A 514 -24.27 -7.16 -14.76
CA GLU A 514 -24.26 -6.68 -16.15
C GLU A 514 -24.31 -5.14 -16.26
N ASP A 515 -24.92 -4.46 -15.29
CA ASP A 515 -24.99 -3.01 -15.20
C ASP A 515 -23.77 -2.35 -14.56
N GLY A 516 -22.72 -3.12 -14.23
CA GLY A 516 -21.51 -2.66 -13.57
C GLY A 516 -21.62 -2.51 -12.04
N SER A 517 -22.79 -2.74 -11.46
CA SER A 517 -22.94 -2.80 -10.00
C SER A 517 -22.28 -4.05 -9.44
N PHE A 518 -21.87 -4.00 -8.17
CA PHE A 518 -21.20 -5.14 -7.53
C PHE A 518 -21.79 -5.46 -6.16
N ARG A 519 -21.60 -6.72 -5.75
CA ARG A 519 -21.97 -7.21 -4.41
C ARG A 519 -20.87 -8.09 -3.86
N ILE A 520 -20.43 -7.81 -2.62
CA ILE A 520 -19.42 -8.58 -1.89
C ILE A 520 -20.06 -9.90 -1.42
N ILE A 521 -19.44 -11.04 -1.75
CA ILE A 521 -19.94 -12.38 -1.44
C ILE A 521 -19.10 -13.14 -0.42
N ASP A 522 -17.89 -12.66 -0.16
CA ASP A 522 -16.97 -13.18 0.87
C ASP A 522 -15.94 -12.11 1.26
N PHE A 523 -15.50 -12.11 2.54
CA PHE A 523 -14.50 -11.19 3.06
C PHE A 523 -13.65 -11.94 4.09
N ASN A 524 -12.34 -11.78 4.02
CA ASN A 524 -11.40 -12.57 4.80
C ASN A 524 -10.29 -11.71 5.38
N ASP A 525 -9.90 -12.02 6.61
CA ASP A 525 -8.69 -11.53 7.24
C ASP A 525 -7.44 -12.10 6.54
N TRP A 526 -6.41 -11.30 6.44
CA TRP A 526 -5.06 -11.64 6.00
C TRP A 526 -4.98 -12.72 4.89
N PRO A 527 -5.32 -12.38 3.64
CA PRO A 527 -5.20 -13.29 2.50
C PRO A 527 -3.71 -13.53 2.13
N SER A 528 -3.46 -14.46 1.22
CA SER A 528 -2.10 -14.80 0.77
C SER A 528 -1.42 -13.75 -0.12
N PHE A 529 -2.18 -12.82 -0.72
CA PHE A 529 -1.73 -11.81 -1.68
C PHE A 529 -0.86 -12.38 -2.84
N ALA A 530 -1.03 -13.63 -3.19
CA ALA A 530 -0.12 -14.35 -4.08
C ALA A 530 0.21 -13.62 -5.40
N PRO A 531 -0.74 -12.98 -6.12
CA PRO A 531 -0.44 -12.29 -7.37
C PRO A 531 0.20 -10.90 -7.19
N CYS A 532 0.23 -10.33 -5.99
CA CYS A 532 0.67 -8.96 -5.72
C CYS A 532 1.46 -8.81 -4.42
N ARG A 533 2.12 -9.89 -3.97
CA ARG A 533 2.69 -10.05 -2.63
C ARG A 533 3.64 -8.94 -2.21
N ASP A 534 4.61 -8.61 -3.04
CA ASP A 534 5.65 -7.64 -2.68
C ASP A 534 5.06 -6.25 -2.49
N THR A 535 4.16 -5.85 -3.40
CA THR A 535 3.44 -4.58 -3.27
C THR A 535 2.52 -4.59 -2.04
N ALA A 536 1.79 -5.67 -1.80
CA ALA A 536 0.93 -5.80 -0.62
C ALA A 536 1.74 -5.70 0.68
N ALA A 537 2.89 -6.41 0.76
CA ALA A 537 3.75 -6.39 1.93
C ALA A 537 4.23 -4.97 2.30
N TYR A 538 4.60 -4.16 1.31
CA TYR A 538 4.94 -2.75 1.53
C TYR A 538 3.78 -1.97 2.16
N TYR A 539 2.55 -2.11 1.63
CA TYR A 539 1.40 -1.39 2.17
C TYR A 539 0.93 -1.92 3.52
N ILE A 540 1.09 -3.21 3.78
CA ILE A 540 0.86 -3.80 5.10
C ILE A 540 1.84 -3.20 6.11
N ALA A 541 3.13 -3.12 5.78
CA ALA A 541 4.13 -2.51 6.65
C ALA A 541 3.85 -1.01 6.86
N LYS A 542 3.44 -0.27 5.81
CA LYS A 542 3.00 1.14 5.92
C LYS A 542 1.80 1.27 6.87
N ARG A 543 0.80 0.42 6.75
CA ARG A 543 -0.40 0.43 7.61
C ARG A 543 -0.08 0.09 9.07
N LEU A 544 0.86 -0.85 9.29
CA LEU A 544 1.37 -1.16 10.63
C LEU A 544 2.10 0.05 11.25
N CYS A 545 2.94 0.76 10.48
CA CYS A 545 3.55 2.00 10.97
C CYS A 545 2.51 3.03 11.39
N MET A 546 1.44 3.22 10.60
CA MET A 546 0.35 4.12 10.96
C MET A 546 -0.36 3.69 12.26
N GLU A 547 -0.47 2.40 12.50
CA GLU A 547 -1.05 1.87 13.73
C GLU A 547 -0.13 2.11 14.93
N PHE A 548 1.16 1.87 14.77
CA PHE A 548 2.16 2.12 15.81
C PHE A 548 2.30 3.62 16.15
N GLU A 549 2.09 4.53 15.18
CA GLU A 549 2.10 5.98 15.43
C GLU A 549 0.90 6.47 16.27
N LYS A 550 -0.26 5.82 16.15
CA LYS A 550 -1.45 6.14 16.96
C LYS A 550 -1.26 5.81 18.44
N HIS A 551 -0.43 4.83 18.73
CA HIS A 551 -0.09 4.38 20.07
C HIS A 551 1.40 4.64 20.28
N PRO A 552 1.79 5.89 20.68
CA PRO A 552 3.20 6.19 20.87
C PRO A 552 3.77 5.23 21.91
N PHE A 553 4.86 4.57 21.53
CA PHE A 553 5.58 3.62 22.36
C PHE A 553 5.78 4.21 23.76
N ILE A 554 5.34 3.52 24.78
CA ILE A 554 5.62 3.88 26.17
C ILE A 554 7.13 3.69 26.35
N GLU A 555 7.91 4.78 26.27
CA GLU A 555 9.31 4.75 26.65
C GLU A 555 9.35 4.50 28.17
N GLY A 556 9.84 3.32 28.55
CA GLY A 556 10.23 3.03 29.93
C GLY A 556 9.13 2.54 30.85
N VAL A 557 8.74 1.27 30.77
CA VAL A 557 8.40 0.51 31.96
C VAL A 557 9.64 -0.31 32.37
N THR A 558 10.72 0.39 32.72
CA THR A 558 11.83 -0.15 33.51
C THR A 558 11.67 0.31 34.96
N ASP A 559 10.62 -0.12 35.64
CA ASP A 559 10.52 -0.03 37.09
C ASP A 559 9.87 -1.29 37.67
N PHE A 560 10.52 -2.43 37.42
CA PHE A 560 10.40 -3.62 38.29
C PHE A 560 11.61 -3.74 39.20
N GLU A 561 12.01 -2.62 39.82
CA GLU A 561 12.84 -2.66 41.03
C GLU A 561 12.16 -1.83 42.12
N LYS A 562 11.70 -2.56 43.14
CA LYS A 562 11.34 -2.16 44.51
C LYS A 562 9.89 -2.45 44.89
N ALA A 563 9.61 -3.68 45.18
CA ALA A 563 8.71 -4.04 46.27
C ALA A 563 9.44 -5.09 47.12
N GLU A 564 10.15 -4.59 48.14
CA GLU A 564 10.45 -5.41 49.33
C GLU A 564 9.18 -5.61 50.16
#